data_4c7a2f93cf26d4921de3ea0a9220a550
#
_entry.id   4c7a2f93cf26d4921de3ea0a9220a550
#
_cell.length_a   1.000
_cell.length_b   1.000
_cell.length_c   1.000
_cell.angle_alpha   90.00
_cell.angle_beta   90.00
_cell.angle_gamma   90.00
#
_symmetry.space_group_name_H-M   'P 1'
#
loop_
_entity.id
_entity.type
_entity.pdbx_description
1 polymer ?
#
loop_
_entity_poly.entity_id
_entity_poly.type
_entity_poly.pdbx_seq_one_letter_code
_entity_poly.pdbx_strand_id
1 'polypeptide(L)'
;MWLVILLVMLSTGHDQPVSATQPQARAHSAWLVSAHGLCALTIVLVFLAPHIANHLTAIWSTDLHKSVMDGLRTIYRSNVIEPTLVTLLLFQIASGAALLGKRVGVENDIFGSLQTAAGAYLGVFVVSHLTAVFVLGRQAMQVDTNWDFAIGAAAGMMGDPWNVRLVPHYSLAVFLLFCHVACGVRMLLLGRRVSALAATRTAVAVIALGGAVALTVTLAMLGVHVGPMAWMHDHSSFTLPLPAGVV
;
A
#
# COMPACT_ATOMS: atom_id res chain seq x y z
N MET A 1 13.57 6.16 -12.29
CA MET A 1 13.19 4.80 -11.87
C MET A 1 11.86 4.36 -12.49
N TRP A 2 10.76 5.15 -12.41
CA TRP A 2 9.43 4.80 -12.95
C TRP A 2 9.39 4.65 -14.47
N LEU A 3 10.11 5.48 -15.22
CA LEU A 3 10.27 5.37 -16.68
C LEU A 3 10.93 4.05 -17.10
N VAL A 4 11.85 3.52 -16.30
CA VAL A 4 12.54 2.25 -16.60
C VAL A 4 11.58 1.07 -16.43
N ILE A 5 10.73 1.07 -15.38
CA ILE A 5 9.72 0.03 -15.16
C ILE A 5 8.68 0.06 -16.28
N LEU A 6 8.22 1.25 -16.68
CA LEU A 6 7.30 1.43 -17.78
C LEU A 6 7.90 0.99 -19.13
N LEU A 7 9.15 1.34 -19.40
CA LEU A 7 9.88 0.96 -20.61
C LEU A 7 10.12 -0.56 -20.67
N VAL A 8 10.46 -1.20 -19.54
CA VAL A 8 10.59 -2.66 -19.49
C VAL A 8 9.25 -3.34 -19.75
N MET A 9 8.14 -2.81 -19.23
CA MET A 9 6.81 -3.35 -19.52
C MET A 9 6.35 -3.14 -20.97
N LEU A 10 6.75 -2.04 -21.61
CA LEU A 10 6.41 -1.73 -23.00
C LEU A 10 7.33 -2.43 -24.01
N SER A 11 8.57 -2.75 -23.65
CA SER A 11 9.56 -3.37 -24.56
C SER A 11 9.47 -4.89 -24.65
N THR A 12 8.69 -5.57 -23.79
CA THR A 12 8.56 -7.04 -23.77
C THR A 12 7.50 -7.61 -24.68
N GLY A 13 6.89 -6.81 -25.53
CA GLY A 13 5.95 -7.26 -26.57
C GLY A 13 6.64 -7.88 -27.78
N HIS A 14 7.45 -8.92 -27.60
CA HIS A 14 7.99 -9.72 -28.72
C HIS A 14 7.45 -11.14 -28.63
N ASP A 15 6.81 -11.57 -29.72
CA ASP A 15 6.28 -12.91 -29.93
C ASP A 15 7.34 -13.99 -29.65
N GLN A 16 7.23 -14.66 -28.53
CA GLN A 16 7.94 -15.92 -28.30
C GLN A 16 6.95 -17.08 -28.54
N PRO A 17 7.33 -18.09 -29.32
CA PRO A 17 6.49 -19.26 -29.54
C PRO A 17 6.22 -19.97 -28.22
N VAL A 18 4.93 -20.29 -27.98
CA VAL A 18 4.46 -21.03 -26.79
C VAL A 18 5.15 -22.39 -26.74
N SER A 19 6.24 -22.50 -26.02
CA SER A 19 6.88 -23.77 -25.71
C SER A 19 5.94 -24.59 -24.81
N ALA A 20 5.68 -25.83 -25.19
CA ALA A 20 4.89 -26.78 -24.42
C ALA A 20 5.58 -26.99 -23.05
N THR A 21 5.12 -26.25 -22.04
CA THR A 21 5.67 -26.31 -20.68
C THR A 21 5.40 -27.68 -20.07
N GLN A 22 6.48 -28.31 -19.57
CA GLN A 22 6.43 -29.62 -18.92
C GLN A 22 5.47 -29.62 -17.73
N PRO A 23 4.79 -30.75 -17.41
CA PRO A 23 3.82 -30.86 -16.30
C PRO A 23 4.38 -30.46 -14.93
N GLN A 24 5.67 -30.71 -14.68
CA GLN A 24 6.36 -30.31 -13.43
C GLN A 24 6.50 -28.80 -13.28
N ALA A 25 6.78 -28.06 -14.36
CA ALA A 25 6.87 -26.58 -14.30
C ALA A 25 5.51 -25.95 -14.00
N ARG A 26 4.40 -26.57 -14.46
CA ARG A 26 3.03 -26.12 -14.12
C ARG A 26 2.69 -26.37 -12.65
N ALA A 27 3.07 -27.54 -12.11
CA ALA A 27 2.83 -27.86 -10.69
C ALA A 27 3.59 -26.93 -9.74
N HIS A 28 4.88 -26.66 -10.00
CA HIS A 28 5.67 -25.70 -9.22
C HIS A 28 5.11 -24.27 -9.31
N SER A 29 4.56 -23.88 -10.45
CA SER A 29 3.91 -22.57 -10.59
C SER A 29 2.62 -22.48 -9.77
N ALA A 30 1.80 -23.53 -9.74
CA ALA A 30 0.56 -23.59 -8.99
C ALA A 30 0.79 -23.50 -7.48
N TRP A 31 1.81 -24.22 -6.95
CA TRP A 31 2.19 -24.14 -5.55
C TRP A 31 2.61 -22.71 -5.16
N LEU A 32 3.47 -22.07 -5.96
CA LEU A 32 3.94 -20.72 -5.67
C LEU A 32 2.80 -19.70 -5.67
N VAL A 33 1.85 -19.81 -6.62
CA VAL A 33 0.65 -18.95 -6.66
C VAL A 33 -0.19 -19.15 -5.39
N SER A 34 -0.40 -20.40 -4.97
CA SER A 34 -1.18 -20.70 -3.77
C SER A 34 -0.48 -20.20 -2.50
N ALA A 35 0.83 -20.41 -2.38
CA ALA A 35 1.62 -19.94 -1.24
C ALA A 35 1.65 -18.40 -1.17
N HIS A 36 1.86 -17.72 -2.30
CA HIS A 36 1.79 -16.27 -2.39
C HIS A 36 0.40 -15.74 -1.99
N GLY A 37 -0.67 -16.35 -2.49
CA GLY A 37 -2.05 -15.97 -2.17
C GLY A 37 -2.39 -16.18 -0.69
N LEU A 38 -1.97 -17.31 -0.10
CA LEU A 38 -2.19 -17.58 1.33
C LEU A 38 -1.40 -16.62 2.23
N CYS A 39 -0.14 -16.36 1.88
CA CYS A 39 0.68 -15.38 2.57
C CYS A 39 0.05 -13.97 2.48
N ALA A 40 -0.39 -13.57 1.28
CA ALA A 40 -1.09 -12.30 1.08
C ALA A 40 -2.35 -12.19 1.95
N LEU A 41 -3.18 -13.22 1.99
CA LEU A 41 -4.38 -13.25 2.82
C LEU A 41 -4.04 -13.11 4.30
N THR A 42 -3.01 -13.80 4.77
CA THR A 42 -2.54 -13.70 6.16
C THR A 42 -2.08 -12.27 6.49
N ILE A 43 -1.24 -11.68 5.63
CA ILE A 43 -0.77 -10.28 5.80
C ILE A 43 -1.94 -9.31 5.80
N VAL A 44 -2.89 -9.46 4.87
CA VAL A 44 -4.06 -8.58 4.76
C VAL A 44 -4.91 -8.63 6.02
N LEU A 45 -5.23 -9.82 6.52
CA LEU A 45 -6.13 -9.96 7.67
C LEU A 45 -5.44 -9.59 9.00
N VAL A 46 -4.20 -10.00 9.19
CA VAL A 46 -3.52 -9.85 10.49
C VAL A 46 -2.91 -8.45 10.65
N PHE A 47 -2.41 -7.85 9.58
CA PHE A 47 -1.67 -6.60 9.67
C PHE A 47 -2.25 -5.48 8.82
N LEU A 48 -2.46 -5.72 7.53
CA LEU A 48 -2.70 -4.65 6.57
C LEU A 48 -4.07 -3.99 6.74
N ALA A 49 -5.12 -4.79 7.01
CA ALA A 49 -6.46 -4.23 7.24
C ALA A 49 -6.50 -3.35 8.51
N PRO A 50 -6.01 -3.78 9.69
CA PRO A 50 -5.93 -2.89 10.84
C PRO A 50 -4.95 -1.72 10.63
N HIS A 51 -3.88 -1.88 9.86
CA HIS A 51 -2.94 -0.81 9.53
C HIS A 51 -3.60 0.29 8.68
N ILE A 52 -4.32 -0.09 7.62
CA ILE A 52 -5.09 0.85 6.79
C ILE A 52 -6.23 1.48 7.60
N ALA A 53 -6.95 0.69 8.40
CA ALA A 53 -8.01 1.19 9.27
C ALA A 53 -7.47 2.26 10.25
N ASN A 54 -6.28 2.05 10.81
CA ASN A 54 -5.63 3.06 11.64
C ASN A 54 -5.34 4.34 10.85
N HIS A 55 -4.81 4.24 9.62
CA HIS A 55 -4.59 5.44 8.81
C HIS A 55 -5.87 6.18 8.46
N LEU A 56 -6.99 5.49 8.31
CA LEU A 56 -8.29 6.12 8.11
C LEU A 56 -8.74 6.93 9.33
N THR A 57 -8.37 6.55 10.55
CA THR A 57 -8.75 7.32 11.75
C THR A 57 -8.14 8.72 11.78
N ALA A 58 -7.03 8.93 11.08
CA ALA A 58 -6.40 10.24 10.97
C ALA A 58 -7.27 11.31 10.31
N ILE A 59 -8.29 10.90 9.52
CA ILE A 59 -9.24 11.86 8.94
C ILE A 59 -10.08 12.56 10.00
N TRP A 60 -10.30 11.94 11.17
CA TRP A 60 -10.98 12.55 12.30
C TRP A 60 -10.02 13.35 13.18
N SER A 61 -8.91 12.74 13.60
CA SER A 61 -7.84 13.43 14.31
C SER A 61 -6.54 12.61 14.33
N THR A 62 -5.41 13.31 14.41
CA THR A 62 -4.09 12.70 14.60
C THR A 62 -3.94 12.03 15.96
N ASP A 63 -4.61 12.55 17.00
CA ASP A 63 -4.60 11.97 18.34
C ASP A 63 -5.33 10.62 18.37
N LEU A 64 -6.47 10.49 17.66
CA LEU A 64 -7.15 9.22 17.50
C LEU A 64 -6.27 8.21 16.76
N HIS A 65 -5.65 8.64 15.65
CA HIS A 65 -4.70 7.79 14.92
C HIS A 65 -3.58 7.30 15.84
N LYS A 66 -2.98 8.21 16.63
CA LYS A 66 -1.91 7.87 17.56
C LYS A 66 -2.37 6.87 18.61
N SER A 67 -3.52 7.09 19.23
CA SER A 67 -4.09 6.19 20.24
C SER A 67 -4.33 4.78 19.71
N VAL A 68 -4.93 4.65 18.51
CA VAL A 68 -5.14 3.35 17.84
C VAL A 68 -3.81 2.72 17.49
N MET A 69 -2.86 3.49 16.95
CA MET A 69 -1.52 3.01 16.61
C MET A 69 -0.79 2.46 17.83
N ASP A 70 -0.81 3.15 18.97
CA ASP A 70 -0.14 2.71 20.19
C ASP A 70 -0.75 1.40 20.69
N GLY A 71 -2.08 1.24 20.63
CA GLY A 71 -2.76 -0.02 20.92
C GLY A 71 -2.34 -1.16 19.98
N LEU A 72 -2.29 -0.93 18.68
CA LEU A 72 -1.86 -1.94 17.70
C LEU A 72 -0.38 -2.32 17.86
N ARG A 73 0.47 -1.37 18.23
CA ARG A 73 1.90 -1.60 18.42
C ARG A 73 2.23 -2.55 19.56
N THR A 74 1.39 -2.65 20.58
CA THR A 74 1.57 -3.64 21.67
C THR A 74 1.61 -5.07 21.14
N ILE A 75 0.89 -5.33 20.04
CA ILE A 75 0.86 -6.62 19.35
C ILE A 75 1.97 -6.67 18.29
N TYR A 76 2.00 -5.69 17.38
CA TYR A 76 2.84 -5.76 16.17
C TYR A 76 4.34 -5.60 16.45
N ARG A 77 4.73 -4.91 17.52
CA ARG A 77 6.14 -4.76 17.94
C ARG A 77 6.60 -5.82 18.94
N SER A 78 5.82 -6.89 19.15
CA SER A 78 6.25 -8.00 19.99
C SER A 78 7.39 -8.78 19.34
N ASN A 79 8.24 -9.38 20.18
CA ASN A 79 9.42 -10.15 19.73
C ASN A 79 9.10 -11.35 18.83
N VAL A 80 7.84 -11.75 18.73
CA VAL A 80 7.38 -12.87 17.87
C VAL A 80 6.66 -12.33 16.63
N ILE A 81 5.72 -11.40 16.80
CA ILE A 81 4.85 -10.96 15.71
C ILE A 81 5.64 -10.10 14.72
N GLU A 82 6.47 -9.16 15.18
CA GLU A 82 7.22 -8.29 14.26
C GLU A 82 8.14 -9.06 13.31
N PRO A 83 9.04 -9.97 13.78
CA PRO A 83 9.88 -10.73 12.86
C PRO A 83 9.08 -11.69 11.99
N THR A 84 7.96 -12.23 12.47
CA THR A 84 7.07 -13.07 11.66
C THR A 84 6.46 -12.26 10.51
N LEU A 85 5.91 -11.07 10.78
CA LEU A 85 5.36 -10.19 9.76
C LEU A 85 6.41 -9.76 8.74
N VAL A 86 7.61 -9.39 9.20
CA VAL A 86 8.73 -9.05 8.29
C VAL A 86 9.07 -10.24 7.39
N THR A 87 9.16 -11.44 7.93
CA THR A 87 9.42 -12.67 7.17
C THR A 87 8.35 -12.93 6.12
N LEU A 88 7.06 -12.77 6.49
CA LEU A 88 5.94 -12.92 5.55
C LEU A 88 6.00 -11.86 4.44
N LEU A 89 6.33 -10.60 4.76
CA LEU A 89 6.49 -9.53 3.77
C LEU A 89 7.66 -9.80 2.83
N LEU A 90 8.81 -10.27 3.32
CA LEU A 90 9.94 -10.65 2.49
C LEU A 90 9.60 -11.83 1.57
N PHE A 91 8.88 -12.84 2.09
CA PHE A 91 8.38 -13.94 1.26
C PHE A 91 7.39 -13.43 0.20
N GLN A 92 6.50 -12.50 0.55
CA GLN A 92 5.54 -11.91 -0.39
C GLN A 92 6.25 -11.19 -1.54
N ILE A 93 7.30 -10.42 -1.24
CA ILE A 93 8.13 -9.74 -2.25
C ILE A 93 8.84 -10.75 -3.14
N ALA A 94 9.53 -11.72 -2.56
CA ALA A 94 10.30 -12.72 -3.30
C ALA A 94 9.43 -13.59 -4.20
N SER A 95 8.31 -14.10 -3.67
CA SER A 95 7.35 -14.90 -4.43
C SER A 95 6.66 -14.08 -5.52
N GLY A 96 6.33 -12.82 -5.23
CA GLY A 96 5.76 -11.89 -6.21
C GLY A 96 6.73 -11.60 -7.36
N ALA A 97 8.01 -11.36 -7.07
CA ALA A 97 9.05 -11.16 -8.09
C ALA A 97 9.22 -12.40 -8.98
N ALA A 98 9.22 -13.60 -8.36
CA ALA A 98 9.29 -14.86 -9.11
C ALA A 98 8.05 -15.08 -10.02
N LEU A 99 6.86 -14.69 -9.56
CA LEU A 99 5.65 -14.76 -10.36
C LEU A 99 5.61 -13.70 -11.47
N LEU A 100 6.13 -12.49 -11.19
CA LEU A 100 6.26 -11.42 -12.18
C LEU A 100 7.14 -11.88 -13.35
N GLY A 101 8.30 -12.46 -13.09
CA GLY A 101 9.20 -12.98 -14.12
C GLY A 101 8.57 -14.02 -15.06
N LYS A 102 7.52 -14.74 -14.58
CA LYS A 102 6.77 -15.72 -15.40
C LYS A 102 5.63 -15.11 -16.20
N ARG A 103 5.21 -13.87 -15.88
CA ARG A 103 4.09 -13.18 -16.55
C ARG A 103 4.52 -12.12 -17.55
N VAL A 104 5.78 -11.71 -17.51
CA VAL A 104 6.35 -10.78 -18.49
C VAL A 104 6.31 -11.44 -19.88
N GLY A 105 5.72 -10.75 -20.87
CA GLY A 105 5.58 -11.24 -22.24
C GLY A 105 4.40 -12.20 -22.49
N VAL A 106 3.54 -12.45 -21.50
CA VAL A 106 2.32 -13.24 -21.67
C VAL A 106 1.14 -12.30 -21.96
N GLU A 107 0.36 -12.57 -23.00
CA GLU A 107 -0.89 -11.85 -23.24
C GLU A 107 -1.85 -12.04 -22.06
N ASN A 108 -2.31 -10.93 -21.52
CA ASN A 108 -3.23 -10.87 -20.39
C ASN A 108 -4.44 -10.01 -20.74
N ASP A 109 -5.59 -10.33 -20.15
CA ASP A 109 -6.70 -9.37 -20.11
C ASP A 109 -6.32 -8.14 -19.27
N ILE A 110 -7.13 -7.10 -19.32
CA ILE A 110 -6.88 -5.84 -18.60
C ILE A 110 -6.67 -6.06 -17.08
N PHE A 111 -7.37 -7.02 -16.48
CA PHE A 111 -7.23 -7.36 -15.06
C PHE A 111 -5.92 -8.09 -14.77
N GLY A 112 -5.49 -8.96 -15.66
CA GLY A 112 -4.18 -9.63 -15.56
C GLY A 112 -3.02 -8.64 -15.68
N SER A 113 -3.12 -7.70 -16.61
CA SER A 113 -2.14 -6.62 -16.79
C SER A 113 -2.11 -5.68 -15.57
N LEU A 114 -3.28 -5.28 -15.07
CA LEU A 114 -3.41 -4.45 -13.87
C LEU A 114 -2.84 -5.16 -12.63
N GLN A 115 -3.13 -6.46 -12.45
CA GLN A 115 -2.59 -7.25 -11.34
C GLN A 115 -1.07 -7.29 -11.37
N THR A 116 -0.50 -7.50 -12.55
CA THR A 116 0.95 -7.59 -12.75
C THR A 116 1.62 -6.24 -12.48
N ALA A 117 1.09 -5.16 -13.05
CA ALA A 117 1.61 -3.81 -12.85
C ALA A 117 1.50 -3.35 -11.39
N ALA A 118 0.33 -3.57 -10.77
CA ALA A 118 0.12 -3.24 -9.36
C ALA A 118 1.04 -4.04 -8.44
N GLY A 119 1.22 -5.35 -8.69
CA GLY A 119 2.13 -6.19 -7.93
C GLY A 119 3.59 -5.75 -8.04
N ALA A 120 4.05 -5.38 -9.23
CA ALA A 120 5.39 -4.85 -9.43
C ALA A 120 5.62 -3.54 -8.67
N TYR A 121 4.65 -2.62 -8.72
CA TYR A 121 4.70 -1.38 -7.93
C TYR A 121 4.77 -1.65 -6.43
N LEU A 122 3.88 -2.52 -5.93
CA LEU A 122 3.82 -2.87 -4.52
C LEU A 122 5.11 -3.50 -4.02
N GLY A 123 5.78 -4.34 -4.82
CA GLY A 123 7.08 -4.89 -4.48
C GLY A 123 8.10 -3.80 -4.18
N VAL A 124 8.21 -2.80 -5.06
CA VAL A 124 9.09 -1.63 -4.86
C VAL A 124 8.65 -0.78 -3.67
N PHE A 125 7.33 -0.54 -3.54
CA PHE A 125 6.78 0.24 -2.43
C PHE A 125 7.09 -0.41 -1.08
N VAL A 126 6.82 -1.71 -0.92
CA VAL A 126 7.03 -2.40 0.37
C VAL A 126 8.51 -2.39 0.75
N VAL A 127 9.43 -2.61 -0.20
CA VAL A 127 10.88 -2.49 0.07
C VAL A 127 11.23 -1.09 0.56
N SER A 128 10.78 -0.04 -0.14
CA SER A 128 11.07 1.34 0.25
C SER A 128 10.44 1.71 1.60
N HIS A 129 9.22 1.23 1.86
CA HIS A 129 8.50 1.48 3.11
C HIS A 129 9.17 0.78 4.30
N LEU A 130 9.53 -0.50 4.17
CA LEU A 130 10.28 -1.23 5.20
C LEU A 130 11.63 -0.56 5.48
N THR A 131 12.35 -0.16 4.43
CA THR A 131 13.63 0.55 4.57
C THR A 131 13.44 1.89 5.29
N ALA A 132 12.40 2.66 4.96
CA ALA A 132 12.10 3.92 5.65
C ALA A 132 11.79 3.71 7.13
N VAL A 133 10.98 2.70 7.47
CA VAL A 133 10.59 2.44 8.86
C VAL A 133 11.72 1.83 9.68
N PHE A 134 12.33 0.73 9.20
CA PHE A 134 13.29 -0.03 9.99
C PHE A 134 14.70 0.55 9.91
N VAL A 135 15.18 0.89 8.72
CA VAL A 135 16.57 1.34 8.55
C VAL A 135 16.67 2.84 8.79
N LEU A 136 15.89 3.66 8.10
CA LEU A 136 16.00 5.10 8.23
C LEU A 136 15.46 5.60 9.57
N GLY A 137 14.19 5.31 9.89
CA GLY A 137 13.54 5.85 11.10
C GLY A 137 14.09 5.25 12.37
N ARG A 138 14.04 3.91 12.52
CA ARG A 138 14.41 3.27 13.78
C ARG A 138 15.91 3.15 14.01
N GLN A 139 16.71 2.79 12.99
CA GLN A 139 18.15 2.55 13.16
C GLN A 139 18.98 3.82 12.97
N ALA A 140 18.81 4.53 11.85
CA ALA A 140 19.67 5.67 11.52
C ALA A 140 19.26 6.93 12.27
N MET A 141 17.98 7.30 12.25
CA MET A 141 17.49 8.52 12.90
C MET A 141 17.10 8.32 14.36
N GLN A 142 16.87 7.09 14.80
CA GLN A 142 16.42 6.72 16.16
C GLN A 142 15.14 7.47 16.60
N VAL A 143 14.23 7.70 15.65
CA VAL A 143 12.96 8.39 15.89
C VAL A 143 11.79 7.41 15.96
N ASP A 144 10.70 7.86 16.59
CA ASP A 144 9.46 7.11 16.52
C ASP A 144 8.85 7.22 15.12
N THR A 145 8.60 6.07 14.50
CA THR A 145 8.02 5.99 13.15
C THR A 145 6.50 6.11 13.20
N ASN A 146 6.03 7.19 13.80
CA ASN A 146 4.63 7.54 13.99
C ASN A 146 4.04 8.33 12.79
N TRP A 147 2.90 9.01 13.03
CA TRP A 147 2.25 9.85 12.03
C TRP A 147 3.13 11.02 11.58
N ASP A 148 3.81 11.68 12.53
CA ASP A 148 4.68 12.81 12.24
C ASP A 148 5.84 12.41 11.32
N PHE A 149 6.43 11.25 11.57
CA PHE A 149 7.45 10.68 10.68
C PHE A 149 6.88 10.41 9.28
N ALA A 150 5.66 9.84 9.20
CA ALA A 150 5.03 9.49 7.92
C ALA A 150 4.72 10.72 7.05
N ILE A 151 4.31 11.83 7.65
CA ILE A 151 3.99 13.07 6.93
C ILE A 151 5.19 14.02 6.75
N GLY A 152 6.35 13.69 7.35
CA GLY A 152 7.55 14.54 7.30
C GLY A 152 7.42 15.82 8.13
N ALA A 153 6.87 15.70 9.36
CA ALA A 153 6.79 16.84 10.26
C ALA A 153 8.22 17.31 10.68
N ALA A 154 8.42 18.61 11.02
CA ALA A 154 7.40 19.68 11.17
C ALA A 154 6.93 20.33 9.84
N ALA A 155 7.63 20.12 8.71
CA ALA A 155 7.29 20.79 7.46
C ALA A 155 5.99 20.24 6.83
N GLY A 156 5.64 18.97 7.11
CA GLY A 156 4.50 18.30 6.50
C GLY A 156 4.76 17.91 5.04
N MET A 157 3.76 17.28 4.41
CA MET A 157 3.88 16.76 3.05
C MET A 157 4.05 17.84 1.99
N MET A 158 3.44 19.01 2.18
CA MET A 158 3.44 20.09 1.18
C MET A 158 4.43 21.22 1.49
N GLY A 159 4.94 21.28 2.72
CA GLY A 159 5.85 22.34 3.16
C GLY A 159 7.33 22.12 2.76
N ASP A 160 7.69 20.90 2.41
CA ASP A 160 9.04 20.56 1.95
C ASP A 160 8.97 19.92 0.55
N PRO A 161 9.69 20.48 -0.45
CA PRO A 161 9.73 19.90 -1.80
C PRO A 161 10.15 18.43 -1.85
N TRP A 162 10.95 17.99 -0.89
CA TRP A 162 11.37 16.59 -0.78
C TRP A 162 10.24 15.68 -0.29
N ASN A 163 9.33 16.20 0.54
CA ASN A 163 8.17 15.45 1.05
C ASN A 163 7.03 15.33 0.02
N VAL A 164 6.86 16.32 -0.86
CA VAL A 164 5.79 16.33 -1.89
C VAL A 164 5.75 15.03 -2.70
N ARG A 165 6.91 14.41 -2.99
CA ARG A 165 6.99 13.13 -3.70
C ARG A 165 6.31 11.97 -2.97
N LEU A 166 6.12 12.07 -1.66
CA LEU A 166 5.47 11.04 -0.85
C LEU A 166 3.96 11.01 -1.10
N VAL A 167 3.35 12.13 -1.50
CA VAL A 167 1.91 12.20 -1.79
C VAL A 167 1.50 11.18 -2.86
N PRO A 168 2.03 11.22 -4.10
CA PRO A 168 1.71 10.20 -5.09
C PRO A 168 2.22 8.81 -4.68
N HIS A 169 3.32 8.72 -3.94
CA HIS A 169 3.89 7.45 -3.51
C HIS A 169 2.96 6.67 -2.59
N TYR A 170 2.42 7.30 -1.56
CA TYR A 170 1.47 6.67 -0.64
C TYR A 170 0.09 6.47 -1.27
N SER A 171 -0.41 7.48 -2.00
CA SER A 171 -1.73 7.39 -2.67
C SER A 171 -1.79 6.21 -3.64
N LEU A 172 -0.77 6.07 -4.48
CA LEU A 172 -0.67 4.96 -5.43
C LEU A 172 -0.49 3.62 -4.72
N ALA A 173 0.27 3.56 -3.63
CA ALA A 173 0.46 2.31 -2.91
C ALA A 173 -0.86 1.78 -2.35
N VAL A 174 -1.63 2.62 -1.68
CA VAL A 174 -2.94 2.24 -1.15
C VAL A 174 -3.89 1.85 -2.27
N PHE A 175 -4.00 2.66 -3.32
CA PHE A 175 -4.89 2.35 -4.45
C PHE A 175 -4.51 1.05 -5.17
N LEU A 176 -3.23 0.88 -5.51
CA LEU A 176 -2.75 -0.30 -6.23
C LEU A 176 -2.78 -1.57 -5.40
N LEU A 177 -2.73 -1.46 -4.07
CA LEU A 177 -2.98 -2.59 -3.19
C LEU A 177 -4.39 -3.16 -3.41
N PHE A 178 -5.41 -2.29 -3.40
CA PHE A 178 -6.79 -2.72 -3.66
C PHE A 178 -6.97 -3.24 -5.09
N CYS A 179 -6.31 -2.63 -6.08
CA CYS A 179 -6.31 -3.14 -7.45
C CYS A 179 -5.73 -4.56 -7.53
N HIS A 180 -4.58 -4.79 -6.90
CA HIS A 180 -3.92 -6.10 -6.89
C HIS A 180 -4.79 -7.17 -6.21
N VAL A 181 -5.35 -6.86 -5.05
CA VAL A 181 -6.25 -7.76 -4.31
C VAL A 181 -7.53 -8.02 -5.12
N ALA A 182 -8.13 -6.99 -5.71
CA ALA A 182 -9.35 -7.11 -6.53
C ALA A 182 -9.15 -8.06 -7.72
N CYS A 183 -8.02 -7.93 -8.42
CA CYS A 183 -7.69 -8.82 -9.53
C CYS A 183 -7.48 -10.26 -9.06
N GLY A 184 -6.81 -10.47 -7.93
CA GLY A 184 -6.63 -11.77 -7.31
C GLY A 184 -7.96 -12.42 -6.89
N VAL A 185 -8.84 -11.65 -6.27
CA VAL A 185 -10.20 -12.09 -5.90
C VAL A 185 -11.01 -12.47 -7.14
N ARG A 186 -10.96 -11.64 -8.21
CA ARG A 186 -11.62 -11.96 -9.48
C ARG A 186 -11.15 -13.30 -10.05
N MET A 187 -9.84 -13.54 -10.08
CA MET A 187 -9.29 -14.83 -10.55
C MET A 187 -9.76 -16.00 -9.70
N LEU A 188 -9.79 -15.85 -8.38
CA LEU A 188 -10.28 -16.87 -7.46
C LEU A 188 -11.75 -17.19 -7.71
N LEU A 189 -12.61 -16.17 -7.89
CA LEU A 189 -14.04 -16.33 -8.16
C LEU A 189 -14.27 -17.06 -9.50
N LEU A 190 -13.54 -16.68 -10.54
CA LEU A 190 -13.60 -17.37 -11.84
C LEU A 190 -13.16 -18.84 -11.72
N GLY A 191 -12.11 -19.12 -10.97
CA GLY A 191 -11.66 -20.50 -10.68
C GLY A 191 -12.69 -21.33 -9.91
N ARG A 192 -13.57 -20.68 -9.16
CA ARG A 192 -14.71 -21.30 -8.46
C ARG A 192 -16.01 -21.32 -9.28
N ARG A 193 -15.92 -21.06 -10.58
CA ARG A 193 -17.05 -21.06 -11.54
C ARG A 193 -18.13 -20.00 -11.24
N VAL A 194 -17.80 -18.93 -10.53
CA VAL A 194 -18.66 -17.75 -10.43
C VAL A 194 -18.72 -17.07 -11.80
N SER A 195 -19.89 -16.53 -12.17
CA SER A 195 -20.05 -15.88 -13.46
C SER A 195 -19.05 -14.73 -13.66
N ALA A 196 -18.56 -14.56 -14.89
CA ALA A 196 -17.60 -13.52 -15.24
C ALA A 196 -18.12 -12.11 -14.89
N LEU A 197 -19.42 -11.88 -15.05
CA LEU A 197 -20.05 -10.61 -14.70
C LEU A 197 -19.98 -10.35 -13.18
N ALA A 198 -20.32 -11.34 -12.36
CA ALA A 198 -20.28 -11.20 -10.89
C ALA A 198 -18.84 -11.02 -10.42
N ALA A 199 -17.88 -11.81 -10.91
CA ALA A 199 -16.46 -11.68 -10.57
C ALA A 199 -15.89 -10.30 -10.94
N THR A 200 -16.26 -9.77 -12.12
CA THR A 200 -15.84 -8.45 -12.58
C THR A 200 -16.47 -7.32 -11.75
N ARG A 201 -17.78 -7.42 -11.44
CA ARG A 201 -18.45 -6.44 -10.56
C ARG A 201 -17.81 -6.40 -9.17
N THR A 202 -17.48 -7.55 -8.60
CA THR A 202 -16.76 -7.62 -7.31
C THR A 202 -15.40 -6.91 -7.40
N ALA A 203 -14.62 -7.19 -8.46
CA ALA A 203 -13.33 -6.54 -8.64
C ALA A 203 -13.46 -5.01 -8.76
N VAL A 204 -14.40 -4.53 -9.57
CA VAL A 204 -14.65 -3.09 -9.73
C VAL A 204 -15.08 -2.44 -8.42
N ALA A 205 -15.94 -3.10 -7.64
CA ALA A 205 -16.35 -2.59 -6.32
C ALA A 205 -15.17 -2.47 -5.35
N VAL A 206 -14.28 -3.47 -5.32
CA VAL A 206 -13.06 -3.42 -4.49
C VAL A 206 -12.09 -2.33 -4.95
N ILE A 207 -11.93 -2.13 -6.27
CA ILE A 207 -11.11 -1.04 -6.82
C ILE A 207 -11.69 0.33 -6.44
N ALA A 208 -13.01 0.50 -6.57
CA ALA A 208 -13.68 1.75 -6.20
C ALA A 208 -13.53 2.06 -4.70
N LEU A 209 -13.70 1.04 -3.83
CA LEU A 209 -13.41 1.15 -2.40
C LEU A 209 -11.96 1.58 -2.16
N GLY A 210 -11.02 0.96 -2.87
CA GLY A 210 -9.59 1.29 -2.79
C GLY A 210 -9.31 2.75 -3.18
N GLY A 211 -9.99 3.26 -4.19
CA GLY A 211 -9.90 4.68 -4.57
C GLY A 211 -10.40 5.62 -3.46
N ALA A 212 -11.54 5.29 -2.84
CA ALA A 212 -12.07 6.06 -1.72
C ALA A 212 -11.14 6.02 -0.51
N VAL A 213 -10.61 4.85 -0.15
CA VAL A 213 -9.66 4.69 0.96
C VAL A 213 -8.37 5.46 0.69
N ALA A 214 -7.80 5.33 -0.51
CA ALA A 214 -6.58 6.04 -0.89
C ALA A 214 -6.76 7.57 -0.83
N LEU A 215 -7.89 8.07 -1.33
CA LEU A 215 -8.23 9.49 -1.27
C LEU A 215 -8.35 9.97 0.19
N THR A 216 -9.08 9.24 1.04
CA THR A 216 -9.28 9.61 2.44
C THR A 216 -7.96 9.65 3.21
N VAL A 217 -7.12 8.62 3.08
CA VAL A 217 -5.79 8.59 3.72
C VAL A 217 -4.93 9.75 3.21
N THR A 218 -4.93 10.00 1.90
CA THR A 218 -4.15 11.10 1.32
C THR A 218 -4.60 12.45 1.84
N LEU A 219 -5.90 12.71 1.90
CA LEU A 219 -6.45 13.96 2.45
C LEU A 219 -6.04 14.14 3.91
N ALA A 220 -6.14 13.09 4.74
CA ALA A 220 -5.67 13.15 6.12
C ALA A 220 -4.17 13.47 6.23
N MET A 221 -3.32 12.85 5.38
CA MET A 221 -1.89 13.13 5.34
C MET A 221 -1.56 14.55 4.86
N LEU A 222 -2.45 15.18 4.11
CA LEU A 222 -2.36 16.58 3.68
C LEU A 222 -2.93 17.56 4.73
N GLY A 223 -3.36 17.07 5.90
CA GLY A 223 -3.88 17.89 7.00
C GLY A 223 -5.39 18.16 6.93
N VAL A 224 -6.13 17.48 6.04
CA VAL A 224 -7.59 17.59 6.02
C VAL A 224 -8.19 16.69 7.10
N HIS A 225 -8.95 17.31 8.04
CA HIS A 225 -9.66 16.61 9.09
C HIS A 225 -11.16 16.95 9.05
N VAL A 226 -12.02 15.96 9.30
CA VAL A 226 -13.48 16.10 9.25
C VAL A 226 -14.15 15.95 10.63
N GLY A 227 -13.36 15.86 11.69
CA GLY A 227 -13.87 15.70 13.06
C GLY A 227 -14.53 16.97 13.60
N PRO A 228 -15.49 16.85 14.54
CA PRO A 228 -16.16 17.99 15.15
C PRO A 228 -15.22 18.94 15.92
N MET A 229 -13.98 18.53 16.17
CA MET A 229 -12.96 19.35 16.82
C MET A 229 -11.98 20.03 15.86
N ALA A 230 -12.02 19.73 14.57
CA ALA A 230 -11.10 20.32 13.59
C ALA A 230 -11.17 21.85 13.58
N TRP A 231 -12.36 22.42 13.73
CA TRP A 231 -12.58 23.89 13.80
C TRP A 231 -12.26 24.49 15.19
N MET A 232 -12.28 23.69 16.26
CA MET A 232 -11.98 24.21 17.61
C MET A 232 -10.48 24.42 17.84
N HIS A 233 -9.62 23.61 17.21
CA HIS A 233 -8.17 23.77 17.29
C HIS A 233 -7.65 24.89 16.39
N ASP A 234 -8.29 25.17 15.28
CA ASP A 234 -7.88 26.20 14.32
C ASP A 234 -8.12 27.63 14.85
N HIS A 235 -9.07 27.80 15.76
CA HIS A 235 -9.37 29.13 16.35
C HIS A 235 -8.52 29.48 17.57
N SER A 236 -7.82 28.53 18.18
CA SER A 236 -6.92 28.81 19.31
C SER A 236 -5.55 29.34 18.89
N SER A 237 -5.19 29.20 17.61
CA SER A 237 -3.93 29.70 17.04
C SER A 237 -4.07 31.05 16.32
N PHE A 238 -5.28 31.59 16.19
CA PHE A 238 -5.51 32.91 15.60
C PHE A 238 -5.34 34.00 16.66
N THR A 239 -4.16 34.19 17.17
CA THR A 239 -3.78 35.45 17.82
C THR A 239 -3.54 36.48 16.73
N LEU A 240 -4.49 37.39 16.54
CA LEU A 240 -4.27 38.59 15.76
C LEU A 240 -3.00 39.27 16.31
N PRO A 241 -2.00 39.59 15.46
CA PRO A 241 -0.90 40.43 15.92
C PRO A 241 -1.53 41.78 16.30
N LEU A 242 -1.48 42.10 17.59
CA LEU A 242 -1.81 43.45 18.05
C LEU A 242 -0.82 44.41 17.35
N PRO A 243 -1.31 45.49 16.75
CA PRO A 243 -0.44 46.46 16.15
C PRO A 243 0.53 47.00 17.21
N ALA A 244 1.82 46.89 16.93
CA ALA A 244 2.85 47.46 17.76
C ALA A 244 2.66 48.99 17.80
N GLY A 245 2.29 49.52 18.98
CA GLY A 245 2.25 50.97 19.21
C GLY A 245 0.93 51.53 19.70
N VAL A 246 0.36 51.02 20.81
CA VAL A 246 -0.48 51.80 21.68
C VAL A 246 -0.05 51.51 23.12
N VAL A 247 0.85 52.35 23.61
CA VAL A 247 1.09 52.60 25.01
C VAL A 247 0.68 54.04 25.27
#